data_d31df5298f1aa56f5652e09a1d0d6803
#
_entry.id   d31df5298f1aa56f5652e09a1d0d6803
#
_cell.length_a   1.000
_cell.length_b   1.000
_cell.length_c   1.000
_cell.angle_alpha   90.00
_cell.angle_beta   90.00
_cell.angle_gamma   90.00
#
_symmetry.space_group_name_H-M   'P 1'
#
loop_
_entity.id
_entity.type
_entity.pdbx_description
1 polymer ?
#
loop_
_entity_poly.entity_id
_entity_poly.type
_entity_poly.pdbx_seq_one_letter_code
_entity_poly.pdbx_strand_id
1 'polypeptide(L)'
;MKSKAVLIVIFFLMLFFTGCVSQNRNDSITITSLDPGGLSQDPVGNFDVYTGSFRITNPTNSTYGDVDVAISLAPVSSYCHGLTKTFNFPRFFPLEKKTVQISIAEFGSLDCQYNYSYNVFSKNIP
;
A
#
# COMPACT_ATOMS: atom_id res chain seq x y z
N MET A 1 4.65 -34.67 37.27
CA MET A 1 5.50 -34.63 36.08
C MET A 1 4.76 -34.17 34.82
N LYS A 2 3.49 -34.22 34.77
CA LYS A 2 2.72 -33.67 33.62
C LYS A 2 2.69 -32.14 33.54
N SER A 3 2.96 -31.40 34.63
CA SER A 3 2.93 -29.94 34.70
C SER A 3 4.15 -29.28 34.04
N LYS A 4 5.31 -29.95 34.03
CA LYS A 4 6.52 -29.39 33.39
C LYS A 4 6.48 -29.43 31.87
N ALA A 5 5.86 -30.45 31.28
CA ALA A 5 5.69 -30.55 29.83
C ALA A 5 4.67 -29.52 29.28
N VAL A 6 3.60 -29.26 30.03
CA VAL A 6 2.60 -28.25 29.70
C VAL A 6 3.19 -26.84 29.74
N LEU A 7 4.06 -26.55 30.73
CA LEU A 7 4.72 -25.25 30.86
C LEU A 7 5.68 -24.99 29.69
N ILE A 8 6.41 -26.00 29.21
CA ILE A 8 7.32 -25.89 28.05
C ILE A 8 6.52 -25.63 26.77
N VAL A 9 5.39 -26.29 26.60
CA VAL A 9 4.51 -26.09 25.41
C VAL A 9 3.91 -24.68 25.40
N ILE A 10 3.50 -24.16 26.52
CA ILE A 10 2.97 -22.79 26.64
C ILE A 10 4.08 -21.78 26.37
N PHE A 11 5.28 -22.00 26.85
CA PHE A 11 6.43 -21.14 26.60
C PHE A 11 6.83 -21.15 25.10
N PHE A 12 6.78 -22.30 24.44
CA PHE A 12 7.03 -22.43 23.01
C PHE A 12 5.96 -21.73 22.17
N LEU A 13 4.70 -21.82 22.55
CA LEU A 13 3.59 -21.11 21.91
C LEU A 13 3.72 -19.59 22.05
N MET A 14 4.16 -19.09 23.22
CA MET A 14 4.40 -17.67 23.42
C MET A 14 5.57 -17.14 22.58
N LEU A 15 6.63 -17.93 22.36
CA LEU A 15 7.74 -17.57 21.50
C LEU A 15 7.32 -17.46 20.02
N PHE A 16 6.37 -18.28 19.58
CA PHE A 16 5.80 -18.17 18.23
C PHE A 16 5.00 -16.90 18.03
N PHE A 17 4.26 -16.44 19.03
CA PHE A 17 3.48 -15.21 18.96
C PHE A 17 4.34 -13.95 19.09
N THR A 18 5.46 -13.98 19.80
CA THR A 18 6.37 -12.84 19.94
C THR A 18 7.31 -12.67 18.74
N GLY A 19 7.49 -13.72 17.90
CA GLY A 19 8.29 -13.66 16.68
C GLY A 19 7.59 -13.01 15.48
N CYS A 20 6.26 -12.86 15.52
CA CYS A 20 5.49 -12.13 14.51
C CYS A 20 5.44 -10.66 14.91
N VAL A 21 6.46 -9.87 14.51
CA VAL A 21 6.36 -8.42 14.60
C VAL A 21 5.35 -7.99 13.55
N SER A 22 4.09 -7.83 13.96
CA SER A 22 3.05 -7.34 13.10
C SER A 22 3.33 -5.91 12.69
N GLN A 23 3.22 -5.62 11.40
CA GLN A 23 3.14 -4.27 10.91
C GLN A 23 1.91 -3.59 11.51
N ASN A 24 2.10 -2.37 11.97
CA ASN A 24 1.00 -1.54 12.44
C ASN A 24 0.58 -0.58 11.32
N ARG A 25 -0.70 -0.26 11.30
CA ARG A 25 -1.20 0.79 10.42
C ARG A 25 -0.49 2.10 10.74
N ASN A 26 0.00 2.77 9.70
CA ASN A 26 0.72 4.03 9.82
C ASN A 26 -0.06 5.14 9.12
N ASP A 27 -0.77 5.95 9.90
CA ASP A 27 -1.53 7.10 9.38
C ASP A 27 -0.67 8.36 9.24
N SER A 28 0.59 8.32 9.63
CA SER A 28 1.52 9.47 9.52
C SER A 28 2.06 9.63 8.11
N ILE A 29 2.24 8.54 7.37
CA ILE A 29 2.67 8.58 5.97
C ILE A 29 1.49 8.99 5.10
N THR A 30 1.70 10.00 4.26
CA THR A 30 0.66 10.58 3.42
C THR A 30 0.89 10.26 1.96
N ILE A 31 -0.20 10.17 1.21
CA ILE A 31 -0.16 9.90 -0.23
C ILE A 31 -0.97 10.98 -0.94
N THR A 32 -0.36 11.56 -1.97
CA THR A 32 -0.98 12.61 -2.77
C THR A 32 -0.93 12.23 -4.25
N SER A 33 -2.05 12.38 -4.94
CA SER A 33 -2.06 12.26 -6.40
C SER A 33 -1.37 13.45 -7.03
N LEU A 34 -0.49 13.18 -8.00
CA LEU A 34 0.25 14.23 -8.74
C LEU A 34 -0.48 14.66 -10.01
N ASP A 35 -1.48 13.89 -10.45
CA ASP A 35 -2.23 14.18 -11.67
C ASP A 35 -3.50 14.96 -11.34
N PRO A 36 -3.71 16.15 -11.96
CA PRO A 36 -4.95 16.90 -11.79
C PRO A 36 -6.12 16.08 -12.34
N GLY A 37 -7.14 15.84 -11.50
CA GLY A 37 -8.30 15.03 -11.89
C GLY A 37 -8.09 13.52 -11.81
N GLY A 38 -6.98 13.04 -11.25
CA GLY A 38 -6.73 11.62 -11.00
C GLY A 38 -5.83 10.97 -12.05
N LEU A 39 -6.37 10.06 -12.85
CA LEU A 39 -5.60 9.32 -13.84
C LEU A 39 -5.65 10.01 -15.21
N SER A 40 -4.50 10.02 -15.90
CA SER A 40 -4.45 10.42 -17.31
C SER A 40 -4.79 9.22 -18.20
N GLN A 41 -5.51 9.47 -19.27
CA GLN A 41 -5.95 8.46 -20.23
C GLN A 41 -5.12 8.54 -21.51
N ASP A 42 -4.56 7.40 -21.93
CA ASP A 42 -3.85 7.25 -23.19
C ASP A 42 -4.43 6.08 -23.99
N PRO A 43 -4.87 6.29 -25.23
CA PRO A 43 -5.31 5.19 -26.09
C PRO A 43 -4.09 4.42 -26.61
N VAL A 44 -4.06 3.10 -26.36
CA VAL A 44 -3.03 2.19 -26.87
C VAL A 44 -3.69 1.03 -27.60
N GLY A 45 -3.78 1.13 -28.93
CA GLY A 45 -4.45 0.13 -29.76
C GLY A 45 -5.94 0.03 -29.43
N ASN A 46 -6.41 -1.14 -29.00
CA ASN A 46 -7.79 -1.40 -28.60
C ASN A 46 -8.05 -1.16 -27.10
N PHE A 47 -7.06 -0.65 -26.37
CA PHE A 47 -7.12 -0.41 -24.95
C PHE A 47 -7.01 1.07 -24.64
N ASP A 48 -7.72 1.51 -23.61
CA ASP A 48 -7.45 2.77 -22.94
C ASP A 48 -6.61 2.47 -21.71
N VAL A 49 -5.46 3.13 -21.59
CA VAL A 49 -4.57 2.99 -20.44
C VAL A 49 -4.71 4.23 -19.56
N TYR A 50 -5.09 3.97 -18.31
CA TYR A 50 -5.19 5.03 -17.29
C TYR A 50 -3.97 4.95 -16.41
N THR A 51 -3.20 6.04 -16.34
CA THR A 51 -1.97 6.11 -15.55
C THR A 51 -2.07 7.24 -14.55
N GLY A 52 -1.72 6.94 -13.29
CA GLY A 52 -1.66 7.90 -12.20
C GLY A 52 -0.31 7.85 -11.50
N SER A 53 0.20 9.01 -11.15
CA SER A 53 1.40 9.16 -10.34
C SER A 53 1.04 9.62 -8.93
N PHE A 54 1.63 8.99 -7.93
CA PHE A 54 1.36 9.27 -6.53
C PHE A 54 2.66 9.57 -5.80
N ARG A 55 2.64 10.57 -4.96
CA ARG A 55 3.75 10.90 -4.07
C ARG A 55 3.45 10.38 -2.68
N ILE A 56 4.35 9.57 -2.16
CA ILE A 56 4.31 9.02 -0.82
C ILE A 56 5.32 9.80 0.02
N THR A 57 4.86 10.41 1.10
CA THR A 57 5.68 11.29 1.94
C THR A 57 5.68 10.81 3.38
N ASN A 58 6.86 10.74 3.99
CA ASN A 58 7.01 10.62 5.42
C ASN A 58 7.24 12.02 6.01
N PRO A 59 6.21 12.69 6.55
CA PRO A 59 6.35 14.05 7.07
C PRO A 59 6.93 14.10 8.48
N THR A 60 7.27 12.97 9.07
CA THR A 60 7.74 12.85 10.45
C THR A 60 9.27 12.83 10.53
N ASN A 61 9.79 12.96 11.76
CA ASN A 61 11.21 12.81 12.05
C ASN A 61 11.60 11.36 12.38
N SER A 62 10.69 10.42 12.19
CA SER A 62 10.90 8.99 12.47
C SER A 62 11.24 8.23 11.20
N THR A 63 12.07 7.19 11.34
CA THR A 63 12.32 6.21 10.28
C THR A 63 11.37 5.03 10.46
N TYR A 64 10.74 4.62 9.37
CA TYR A 64 9.88 3.44 9.35
C TYR A 64 10.51 2.32 8.52
N GLY A 65 10.34 1.10 8.98
CA GLY A 65 10.78 -0.10 8.27
C GLY A 65 9.63 -0.90 7.69
N ASP A 66 9.91 -1.69 6.67
CA ASP A 66 8.92 -2.55 6.00
C ASP A 66 7.61 -1.81 5.72
N VAL A 67 7.72 -0.69 5.05
CA VAL A 67 6.56 0.16 4.74
C VAL A 67 5.84 -0.43 3.54
N ASP A 68 4.62 -0.90 3.75
CA ASP A 68 3.74 -1.39 2.71
C ASP A 68 2.64 -0.35 2.45
N VAL A 69 2.62 0.15 1.24
CA VAL A 69 1.63 1.11 0.78
C VAL A 69 0.72 0.45 -0.24
N ALA A 70 -0.53 0.23 0.13
CA ALA A 70 -1.54 -0.29 -0.78
C ALA A 70 -2.39 0.86 -1.30
N ILE A 71 -2.34 1.09 -2.61
CA ILE A 71 -3.16 2.09 -3.30
C ILE A 71 -4.23 1.36 -4.09
N SER A 72 -5.47 1.69 -3.82
CA SER A 72 -6.64 1.10 -4.48
C SER A 72 -7.30 2.12 -5.37
N LEU A 73 -7.53 1.73 -6.61
CA LEU A 73 -8.29 2.49 -7.59
C LEU A 73 -9.66 1.83 -7.75
N ALA A 74 -10.70 2.54 -7.36
CA ALA A 74 -12.08 2.07 -7.49
C ALA A 74 -12.77 2.80 -8.64
N PRO A 75 -13.33 2.06 -9.63
CA PRO A 75 -14.01 2.67 -10.74
C PRO A 75 -15.36 3.25 -10.28
N VAL A 76 -15.73 4.39 -10.83
CA VAL A 76 -17.06 4.99 -10.62
C VAL A 76 -18.12 4.19 -11.37
N SER A 77 -17.80 3.67 -12.55
CA SER A 77 -18.71 2.90 -13.39
C SER A 77 -18.48 1.40 -13.24
N SER A 78 -19.57 0.63 -13.21
CA SER A 78 -19.52 -0.82 -13.00
C SER A 78 -18.87 -1.61 -14.15
N TYR A 79 -18.76 -1.04 -15.33
CA TYR A 79 -18.10 -1.66 -16.48
C TYR A 79 -16.59 -1.44 -16.54
N CYS A 80 -16.05 -0.61 -15.66
CA CYS A 80 -14.60 -0.43 -15.50
C CYS A 80 -14.07 -1.29 -14.36
N HIS A 81 -12.79 -1.65 -14.43
CA HIS A 81 -12.16 -2.54 -13.46
C HIS A 81 -11.40 -1.75 -12.39
N GLY A 82 -11.45 -2.24 -11.15
CA GLY A 82 -10.63 -1.73 -10.07
C GLY A 82 -9.26 -2.40 -10.02
N LEU A 83 -8.33 -1.76 -9.35
CA LEU A 83 -6.98 -2.29 -9.11
C LEU A 83 -6.49 -1.87 -7.74
N THR A 84 -5.86 -2.78 -7.03
CA THR A 84 -5.08 -2.48 -5.84
C THR A 84 -3.63 -2.87 -6.10
N LYS A 85 -2.71 -1.94 -5.88
CA LYS A 85 -1.29 -2.19 -6.00
C LYS A 85 -0.59 -1.86 -4.71
N THR A 86 0.26 -2.78 -4.26
CA THR A 86 1.04 -2.62 -3.03
C THR A 86 2.50 -2.36 -3.38
N PHE A 87 3.07 -1.34 -2.77
CA PHE A 87 4.48 -0.97 -2.88
C PHE A 87 5.14 -1.22 -1.55
N ASN A 88 6.29 -1.91 -1.56
CA ASN A 88 7.08 -2.16 -0.37
C ASN A 88 8.34 -1.30 -0.39
N PHE A 89 8.57 -0.60 0.73
CA PHE A 89 9.80 0.16 0.97
C PHE A 89 10.46 -0.39 2.22
N PRO A 90 11.64 -1.01 2.11
CA PRO A 90 12.33 -1.59 3.27
C PRO A 90 12.63 -0.57 4.36
N ARG A 91 12.91 0.66 3.96
CA ARG A 91 13.10 1.80 4.87
C ARG A 91 12.51 3.07 4.27
N PHE A 92 11.91 3.87 5.13
CA PHE A 92 11.39 5.18 4.78
C PHE A 92 11.94 6.19 5.78
N PHE A 93 12.86 7.04 5.31
CA PHE A 93 13.57 7.99 6.15
C PHE A 93 12.72 9.22 6.48
N PRO A 94 13.11 10.00 7.53
CA PRO A 94 12.42 11.23 7.85
C PRO A 94 12.39 12.20 6.66
N LEU A 95 11.24 12.81 6.42
CA LEU A 95 11.00 13.81 5.37
C LEU A 95 11.22 13.30 3.94
N GLU A 96 11.39 11.99 3.76
CA GLU A 96 11.59 11.39 2.46
C GLU A 96 10.29 11.38 1.64
N LYS A 97 10.45 11.55 0.34
CA LYS A 97 9.35 11.49 -0.65
C LYS A 97 9.70 10.47 -1.72
N LYS A 98 8.74 9.62 -2.03
CA LYS A 98 8.85 8.61 -3.10
C LYS A 98 7.70 8.78 -4.07
N THR A 99 7.98 8.65 -5.36
CA THR A 99 6.95 8.72 -6.39
C THR A 99 6.75 7.33 -6.98
N VAL A 100 5.50 6.91 -7.10
CA VAL A 100 5.09 5.64 -7.70
C VAL A 100 4.08 5.88 -8.79
N GLN A 101 3.98 4.94 -9.74
CA GLN A 101 3.07 5.03 -10.85
C GLN A 101 2.19 3.78 -10.92
N ILE A 102 0.90 3.97 -11.20
CA ILE A 102 -0.06 2.89 -11.34
C ILE A 102 -0.74 3.06 -12.70
N SER A 103 -0.87 1.95 -13.43
CA SER A 103 -1.56 1.91 -14.71
C SER A 103 -2.64 0.84 -14.71
N ILE A 104 -3.80 1.17 -15.28
CA ILE A 104 -4.88 0.24 -15.56
C ILE A 104 -5.19 0.28 -17.04
N ALA A 105 -5.26 -0.90 -17.68
CA ALA A 105 -5.70 -1.02 -19.06
C ALA A 105 -7.16 -1.49 -19.09
N GLU A 106 -8.00 -0.74 -19.81
CA GLU A 106 -9.40 -1.07 -20.06
C GLU A 106 -9.61 -1.39 -21.54
N PHE A 107 -10.39 -2.43 -21.82
CA PHE A 107 -10.68 -2.84 -23.18
C PHE A 107 -11.76 -1.95 -23.81
N GLY A 108 -11.48 -1.36 -24.96
CA GLY A 108 -12.39 -0.47 -25.67
C GLY A 108 -12.27 0.99 -25.21
N SER A 109 -13.04 1.87 -25.83
CA SER A 109 -13.08 3.31 -25.51
C SER A 109 -14.12 3.58 -24.41
N LEU A 110 -13.82 3.10 -23.20
CA LEU A 110 -14.65 3.38 -22.03
C LEU A 110 -14.16 4.66 -21.36
N ASP A 111 -15.10 5.54 -21.01
CA ASP A 111 -14.78 6.72 -20.21
C ASP A 111 -14.77 6.34 -18.74
N CYS A 112 -13.64 5.83 -18.26
CA CYS A 112 -13.50 5.37 -16.88
C CYS A 112 -12.98 6.49 -15.99
N GLN A 113 -13.64 6.66 -14.86
CA GLN A 113 -13.19 7.53 -13.78
C GLN A 113 -12.92 6.69 -12.55
N TYR A 114 -11.87 7.05 -11.81
CA TYR A 114 -11.42 6.30 -10.65
C TYR A 114 -11.30 7.21 -9.43
N ASN A 115 -11.74 6.66 -8.29
CA ASN A 115 -11.43 7.21 -6.98
C ASN A 115 -10.29 6.40 -6.38
N TYR A 116 -9.34 7.05 -5.73
CA TYR A 116 -8.25 6.34 -5.06
C TYR A 116 -8.40 6.40 -3.55
N SER A 117 -7.97 5.32 -2.92
CA SER A 117 -7.80 5.22 -1.48
C SER A 117 -6.49 4.51 -1.19
N TYR A 118 -6.00 4.62 0.03
CA TYR A 118 -4.74 3.97 0.39
C TYR A 118 -4.74 3.50 1.84
N ASN A 119 -3.93 2.48 2.09
CA ASN A 119 -3.57 2.01 3.41
C ASN A 119 -2.06 1.88 3.52
N VAL A 120 -1.51 2.27 4.65
CA VAL A 120 -0.08 2.16 4.94
C VAL A 120 0.14 1.35 6.20
N PHE A 121 1.03 0.38 6.11
CA PHE A 121 1.46 -0.44 7.24
C PHE A 121 2.97 -0.35 7.34
N SER A 122 3.49 -0.25 8.55
CA SER A 122 4.92 -0.13 8.76
C SER A 122 5.33 -0.65 10.14
N LYS A 123 6.64 -0.87 10.29
CA LYS A 123 7.29 -1.13 11.58
C LYS A 123 8.02 0.13 12.01
N ASN A 124 7.94 0.45 13.30
CA ASN A 124 8.80 1.48 13.86
C ASN A 124 10.22 0.93 13.98
N ILE A 125 11.18 1.68 13.45
CA ILE A 125 12.60 1.42 13.66
C ILE A 125 13.13 2.45 14.65
N PRO A 126 13.65 2.00 15.81
CA PRO A 126 14.25 2.92 16.78
C PRO A 126 15.50 3.62 16.25
#